data_30400117b307a1eecd30773c00df55be
#
_entry.id   30400117b307a1eecd30773c00df55be
#
_cell.length_a   1.000
_cell.length_b   1.000
_cell.length_c   1.000
_cell.angle_alpha   90.00
_cell.angle_beta   90.00
_cell.angle_gamma   90.00
#
_symmetry.space_group_name_H-M   'P 1'
#
loop_
_entity.id
_entity.type
_entity.pdbx_description
1 polymer ?
#
loop_
_entity_poly.entity_id
_entity_poly.type
_entity_poly.pdbx_seq_one_letter_code
_entity_poly.pdbx_strand_id
1 'polypeptide(L)'
;MIESKPWKWNKLNEKGQKQWKEPCIESYYLINRWKKQNKKDFLDIGCGLGRHTIQFAKNRFNVNGIDLSEEAIKTTKEGLEKEGLKANIKKSDMLQLPYPKESMDCILCRNVISHTDTEGIKIIIEQIYNILRKNGECFLTLGSKNAETFKNKNNPRKDANTAIRMDEGPEKRGTTFLCRYGNNTRII
;
A
#
# COMPACT_ATOMS: atom_id res chain seq x y z
N MET A 1 -5.14 -9.31 19.45
CA MET A 1 -4.81 -7.95 18.98
C MET A 1 -4.58 -8.00 17.47
N ILE A 2 -5.04 -6.99 16.74
CA ILE A 2 -4.76 -6.77 15.31
C ILE A 2 -3.39 -6.10 15.28
N GLU A 3 -2.42 -6.66 14.55
CA GLU A 3 -1.07 -6.13 14.48
C GLU A 3 -0.67 -5.92 13.02
N SER A 4 -0.07 -4.76 12.73
CA SER A 4 0.72 -4.53 11.52
C SER A 4 2.20 -4.74 11.82
N LYS A 5 2.95 -5.27 10.86
CA LYS A 5 4.41 -5.41 10.98
C LYS A 5 5.08 -4.68 9.83
N PRO A 6 6.15 -3.90 10.11
CA PRO A 6 6.88 -3.24 9.05
C PRO A 6 7.54 -4.27 8.13
N TRP A 7 7.51 -4.01 6.84
CA TRP A 7 8.23 -4.79 5.85
C TRP A 7 9.74 -4.63 6.04
N LYS A 8 10.48 -5.74 6.00
CA LYS A 8 11.93 -5.74 6.22
C LYS A 8 12.67 -5.60 4.88
N TRP A 9 12.85 -4.38 4.42
CA TRP A 9 13.46 -4.05 3.13
C TRP A 9 14.90 -4.57 3.00
N ASN A 10 15.67 -4.58 4.09
CA ASN A 10 17.03 -5.12 4.16
C ASN A 10 17.13 -6.65 3.94
N LYS A 11 16.01 -7.36 3.91
CA LYS A 11 15.96 -8.79 3.55
C LYS A 11 15.83 -9.03 2.06
N LEU A 12 15.66 -7.99 1.26
CA LEU A 12 15.67 -8.08 -0.19
C LEU A 12 17.10 -7.89 -0.73
N ASN A 13 17.47 -8.72 -1.72
CA ASN A 13 18.68 -8.47 -2.50
C ASN A 13 18.48 -7.25 -3.44
N GLU A 14 19.54 -6.78 -4.07
CA GLU A 14 19.52 -5.62 -4.96
C GLU A 14 18.49 -5.74 -6.09
N LYS A 15 18.35 -6.92 -6.70
CA LYS A 15 17.37 -7.19 -7.76
C LYS A 15 15.94 -7.04 -7.24
N GLY A 16 15.65 -7.56 -6.04
CA GLY A 16 14.36 -7.40 -5.38
C GLY A 16 14.06 -5.94 -5.07
N GLN A 17 15.04 -5.20 -4.50
CA GLN A 17 14.88 -3.78 -4.22
C GLN A 17 14.65 -2.95 -5.50
N LYS A 18 15.34 -3.27 -6.61
CA LYS A 18 15.15 -2.59 -7.90
C LYS A 18 13.70 -2.71 -8.39
N GLN A 19 13.13 -3.91 -8.34
CA GLN A 19 11.74 -4.15 -8.72
C GLN A 19 10.76 -3.29 -7.93
N TRP A 20 11.04 -3.02 -6.64
CA TRP A 20 10.22 -2.20 -5.78
C TRP A 20 10.46 -0.68 -5.92
N LYS A 21 11.40 -0.27 -6.77
CA LYS A 21 11.64 1.13 -7.15
C LYS A 21 10.94 1.52 -8.45
N GLU A 22 10.46 0.55 -9.22
CA GLU A 22 9.76 0.81 -10.49
C GLU A 22 8.24 0.89 -10.27
N PRO A 23 7.57 1.97 -10.74
CA PRO A 23 6.12 2.09 -10.68
C PRO A 23 5.40 0.96 -11.41
N CYS A 24 4.26 0.52 -10.89
CA CYS A 24 3.45 -0.49 -11.56
C CYS A 24 2.74 0.10 -12.79
N ILE A 25 2.40 -0.76 -13.76
CA ILE A 25 1.78 -0.32 -15.01
C ILE A 25 0.43 0.38 -14.77
N GLU A 26 -0.33 -0.08 -13.80
CA GLU A 26 -1.64 0.48 -13.45
C GLU A 26 -1.54 1.95 -13.01
N SER A 27 -0.44 2.35 -12.36
CA SER A 27 -0.25 3.72 -11.89
C SER A 27 -0.21 4.75 -13.01
N TYR A 28 0.28 4.39 -14.19
CA TYR A 28 0.26 5.27 -15.37
C TYR A 28 -1.18 5.51 -15.86
N TYR A 29 -2.00 4.47 -15.87
CA TYR A 29 -3.42 4.59 -16.20
C TYR A 29 -4.15 5.46 -15.16
N LEU A 30 -3.89 5.23 -13.86
CA LEU A 30 -4.52 5.97 -12.76
C LEU A 30 -4.17 7.46 -12.81
N ILE A 31 -2.92 7.82 -13.08
CA ILE A 31 -2.49 9.21 -13.24
C ILE A 31 -3.30 9.88 -14.36
N ASN A 32 -3.39 9.25 -15.54
CA ASN A 32 -4.15 9.81 -16.65
C ASN A 32 -5.64 9.94 -16.34
N ARG A 33 -6.24 8.91 -15.71
CA ARG A 33 -7.63 8.89 -15.31
C ARG A 33 -7.94 10.00 -14.31
N TRP A 34 -7.17 10.07 -13.23
CA TRP A 34 -7.41 11.02 -12.14
C TRP A 34 -7.13 12.47 -12.54
N LYS A 35 -6.16 12.71 -13.41
CA LYS A 35 -5.94 14.04 -14.02
C LYS A 35 -7.13 14.49 -14.88
N LYS A 36 -7.71 13.60 -15.69
CA LYS A 36 -8.93 13.90 -16.48
C LYS A 36 -10.14 14.22 -15.60
N GLN A 37 -10.16 13.69 -14.39
CA GLN A 37 -11.21 13.95 -13.38
C GLN A 37 -10.87 15.16 -12.47
N ASN A 38 -9.79 15.91 -12.75
CA ASN A 38 -9.30 17.03 -11.93
C ASN A 38 -8.98 16.67 -10.48
N LYS A 39 -8.67 15.40 -10.17
CA LYS A 39 -8.22 14.95 -8.86
C LYS A 39 -6.81 15.45 -8.59
N LYS A 40 -6.55 15.91 -7.36
CA LYS A 40 -5.26 16.51 -6.97
C LYS A 40 -4.69 15.92 -5.70
N ASP A 41 -5.50 15.73 -4.66
CA ASP A 41 -5.05 15.26 -3.36
C ASP A 41 -4.95 13.74 -3.35
N PHE A 42 -3.72 13.24 -3.33
CA PHE A 42 -3.38 11.82 -3.47
C PHE A 42 -2.75 11.28 -2.18
N LEU A 43 -3.15 10.07 -1.79
CA LEU A 43 -2.57 9.32 -0.69
C LEU A 43 -2.02 7.97 -1.16
N ASP A 44 -0.74 7.72 -0.89
CA ASP A 44 -0.05 6.44 -1.08
C ASP A 44 0.02 5.69 0.26
N ILE A 45 -0.86 4.71 0.47
CA ILE A 45 -0.86 3.88 1.67
C ILE A 45 0.16 2.75 1.50
N GLY A 46 1.18 2.72 2.38
CA GLY A 46 2.32 1.82 2.27
C GLY A 46 3.23 2.22 1.11
N CYS A 47 3.73 3.46 1.14
CA CYS A 47 4.51 4.05 0.06
C CYS A 47 5.83 3.31 -0.23
N GLY A 48 6.33 2.49 0.69
CA GLY A 48 7.53 1.68 0.54
C GLY A 48 8.75 2.53 0.17
N LEU A 49 9.44 2.14 -0.89
CA LEU A 49 10.62 2.86 -1.39
C LEU A 49 10.28 4.08 -2.27
N GLY A 50 9.01 4.51 -2.29
CA GLY A 50 8.57 5.77 -2.88
C GLY A 50 8.25 5.75 -4.37
N ARG A 51 8.21 4.57 -5.02
CA ARG A 51 8.02 4.47 -6.48
C ARG A 51 6.77 5.20 -6.99
N HIS A 52 5.63 5.03 -6.34
CA HIS A 52 4.38 5.69 -6.75
C HIS A 52 4.32 7.12 -6.19
N THR A 53 4.72 7.33 -4.96
CA THR A 53 4.85 8.65 -4.34
C THR A 53 5.61 9.64 -5.24
N ILE A 54 6.81 9.26 -5.70
CA ILE A 54 7.65 10.08 -6.58
C ILE A 54 6.97 10.26 -7.95
N GLN A 55 6.41 9.19 -8.52
CA GLN A 55 5.73 9.23 -9.81
C GLN A 55 4.53 10.20 -9.79
N PHE A 56 3.68 10.15 -8.74
CA PHE A 56 2.55 11.05 -8.61
C PHE A 56 2.98 12.50 -8.35
N ALA A 57 4.03 12.72 -7.57
CA ALA A 57 4.60 14.04 -7.35
C ALA A 57 5.14 14.65 -8.66
N LYS A 58 5.85 13.87 -9.50
CA LYS A 58 6.27 14.28 -10.87
C LYS A 58 5.07 14.69 -11.73
N ASN A 59 3.92 14.09 -11.48
CA ASN A 59 2.69 14.37 -12.20
C ASN A 59 1.82 15.47 -11.57
N ARG A 60 2.39 16.26 -10.62
CA ARG A 60 1.78 17.43 -9.99
C ARG A 60 0.56 17.15 -9.12
N PHE A 61 0.48 15.96 -8.51
CA PHE A 61 -0.45 15.71 -7.43
C PHE A 61 0.07 16.28 -6.11
N ASN A 62 -0.84 16.67 -5.23
CA ASN A 62 -0.54 16.98 -3.83
C ASN A 62 -0.38 15.65 -3.09
N VAL A 63 0.84 15.17 -2.94
CA VAL A 63 1.13 13.81 -2.51
C VAL A 63 1.27 13.74 -0.99
N ASN A 64 0.50 12.82 -0.41
CA ASN A 64 0.70 12.28 0.93
C ASN A 64 1.13 10.82 0.83
N GLY A 65 2.01 10.37 1.72
CA GLY A 65 2.43 8.98 1.77
C GLY A 65 2.66 8.53 3.21
N ILE A 66 2.29 7.28 3.49
CA ILE A 66 2.57 6.65 4.78
C ILE A 66 3.21 5.29 4.58
N ASP A 67 4.07 4.93 5.51
CA ASP A 67 4.59 3.57 5.67
C ASP A 67 4.92 3.32 7.15
N LEU A 68 4.88 2.07 7.58
CA LEU A 68 5.25 1.67 8.93
C LEU A 68 6.78 1.55 9.11
N SER A 69 7.51 1.33 8.03
CA SER A 69 8.97 1.18 8.00
C SER A 69 9.68 2.53 7.99
N GLU A 70 10.54 2.76 8.97
CA GLU A 70 11.41 3.96 8.99
C GLU A 70 12.36 4.01 7.79
N GLU A 71 12.90 2.86 7.39
CA GLU A 71 13.78 2.73 6.22
C GLU A 71 13.04 3.17 4.95
N ALA A 72 11.78 2.73 4.77
CA ALA A 72 10.93 3.12 3.66
C ALA A 72 10.70 4.64 3.62
N ILE A 73 10.32 5.22 4.75
CA ILE A 73 10.10 6.67 4.90
C ILE A 73 11.36 7.47 4.55
N LYS A 74 12.53 7.05 5.07
CA LYS A 74 13.81 7.68 4.78
C LYS A 74 14.12 7.62 3.28
N THR A 75 14.08 6.43 2.69
CA THR A 75 14.37 6.22 1.25
C THR A 75 13.43 7.03 0.35
N THR A 76 12.13 7.10 0.70
CA THR A 76 11.15 7.88 -0.05
C THR A 76 11.48 9.38 0.01
N LYS A 77 11.83 9.91 1.17
CA LYS A 77 12.22 11.33 1.33
C LYS A 77 13.48 11.67 0.55
N GLU A 78 14.52 10.83 0.64
CA GLU A 78 15.76 10.98 -0.14
C GLU A 78 15.49 10.97 -1.65
N GLY A 79 14.59 10.07 -2.11
CA GLY A 79 14.18 10.02 -3.51
C GLY A 79 13.45 11.27 -3.98
N LEU A 80 12.56 11.82 -3.17
CA LEU A 80 11.86 13.09 -3.45
C LEU A 80 12.85 14.27 -3.51
N GLU A 81 13.76 14.37 -2.55
CA GLU A 81 14.78 15.41 -2.49
C GLU A 81 15.69 15.39 -3.73
N LYS A 82 16.19 14.20 -4.10
CA LYS A 82 17.02 14.00 -5.31
C LYS A 82 16.33 14.48 -6.59
N GLU A 83 15.01 14.40 -6.66
CA GLU A 83 14.22 14.81 -7.81
C GLU A 83 13.67 16.25 -7.68
N GLY A 84 14.02 16.97 -6.59
CA GLY A 84 13.50 18.32 -6.32
C GLY A 84 11.97 18.37 -6.10
N LEU A 85 11.37 17.27 -5.64
CA LEU A 85 9.93 17.12 -5.47
C LEU A 85 9.50 17.29 -4.01
N LYS A 86 8.24 17.69 -3.80
CA LYS A 86 7.65 17.82 -2.47
C LYS A 86 6.51 16.83 -2.29
N ALA A 87 6.48 16.18 -1.12
CA ALA A 87 5.36 15.35 -0.66
C ALA A 87 5.36 15.29 0.88
N ASN A 88 4.21 15.03 1.48
CA ASN A 88 4.06 14.90 2.92
C ASN A 88 4.16 13.41 3.31
N ILE A 89 5.35 12.98 3.76
CA ILE A 89 5.65 11.59 4.06
C ILE A 89 5.77 11.38 5.57
N LYS A 90 4.93 10.48 6.11
CA LYS A 90 4.85 10.21 7.55
C LYS A 90 5.00 8.71 7.84
N LYS A 91 5.69 8.39 8.94
CA LYS A 91 5.60 7.05 9.53
C LYS A 91 4.23 6.90 10.18
N SER A 92 3.43 5.95 9.73
CA SER A 92 2.11 5.65 10.29
C SER A 92 1.69 4.23 9.98
N ASP A 93 0.84 3.67 10.84
CA ASP A 93 0.19 2.38 10.61
C ASP A 93 -1.07 2.58 9.74
N MET A 94 -1.28 1.69 8.76
CA MET A 94 -2.50 1.67 7.95
C MET A 94 -3.77 1.36 8.77
N LEU A 95 -3.62 0.75 9.95
CA LEU A 95 -4.72 0.51 10.88
C LEU A 95 -5.20 1.79 11.58
N GLN A 96 -4.42 2.89 11.49
CA GLN A 96 -4.77 4.20 12.06
C GLN A 96 -4.29 5.30 11.13
N LEU A 97 -5.07 5.61 10.10
CA LEU A 97 -4.73 6.62 9.09
C LEU A 97 -4.86 8.04 9.66
N PRO A 98 -3.78 8.85 9.66
CA PRO A 98 -3.76 10.17 10.31
C PRO A 98 -4.30 11.28 9.40
N TYR A 99 -5.44 11.05 8.77
CA TYR A 99 -6.05 12.01 7.83
C TYR A 99 -7.50 12.30 8.20
N PRO A 100 -7.95 13.55 8.03
CA PRO A 100 -9.34 13.93 8.28
C PRO A 100 -10.28 13.32 7.24
N LYS A 101 -11.57 13.29 7.58
CA LYS A 101 -12.62 12.89 6.63
C LYS A 101 -12.60 13.79 5.40
N GLU A 102 -12.97 13.22 4.24
CA GLU A 102 -13.11 13.93 2.97
C GLU A 102 -11.89 14.79 2.59
N SER A 103 -10.70 14.30 2.85
CA SER A 103 -9.43 15.03 2.62
C SER A 103 -8.69 14.61 1.35
N MET A 104 -9.00 13.44 0.77
CA MET A 104 -8.31 12.90 -0.39
C MET A 104 -9.23 12.71 -1.58
N ASP A 105 -8.75 13.04 -2.78
CA ASP A 105 -9.45 12.78 -4.04
C ASP A 105 -9.19 11.37 -4.55
N CYS A 106 -7.98 10.85 -4.30
CA CYS A 106 -7.59 9.53 -4.76
C CYS A 106 -6.58 8.86 -3.81
N ILE A 107 -6.71 7.54 -3.69
CA ILE A 107 -5.91 6.72 -2.80
C ILE A 107 -5.35 5.53 -3.58
N LEU A 108 -4.05 5.25 -3.39
CA LEU A 108 -3.39 4.04 -3.85
C LEU A 108 -2.99 3.18 -2.66
N CYS A 109 -3.36 1.90 -2.66
CA CYS A 109 -2.95 0.92 -1.66
C CYS A 109 -2.52 -0.37 -2.37
N ARG A 110 -1.30 -0.37 -2.91
CA ARG A 110 -0.80 -1.44 -3.77
C ARG A 110 0.14 -2.40 -3.03
N ASN A 111 -0.28 -3.67 -2.92
CA ASN A 111 0.46 -4.73 -2.20
C ASN A 111 0.69 -4.42 -0.71
N VAL A 112 -0.26 -3.77 -0.06
CA VAL A 112 -0.13 -3.32 1.33
C VAL A 112 -1.28 -3.80 2.21
N ILE A 113 -2.53 -3.54 1.82
CA ILE A 113 -3.71 -3.80 2.65
C ILE A 113 -3.80 -5.27 3.12
N SER A 114 -3.20 -6.21 2.40
CA SER A 114 -3.18 -7.62 2.79
C SER A 114 -2.27 -7.95 3.99
N HIS A 115 -1.41 -7.02 4.44
CA HIS A 115 -0.49 -7.25 5.58
C HIS A 115 -1.17 -7.11 6.95
N THR A 116 -2.39 -7.63 7.05
CA THR A 116 -3.19 -7.70 8.28
C THR A 116 -4.15 -8.90 8.20
N ASP A 117 -5.08 -9.02 9.13
CA ASP A 117 -6.13 -10.04 9.15
C ASP A 117 -7.48 -9.51 8.64
N THR A 118 -8.52 -10.35 8.69
CA THR A 118 -9.86 -10.00 8.21
C THR A 118 -10.44 -8.76 8.90
N GLU A 119 -10.22 -8.60 10.20
CA GLU A 119 -10.74 -7.43 10.94
C GLU A 119 -9.95 -6.17 10.59
N GLY A 120 -8.62 -6.28 10.45
CA GLY A 120 -7.79 -5.16 10.00
C GLY A 120 -8.16 -4.65 8.61
N ILE A 121 -8.51 -5.55 7.67
CA ILE A 121 -9.02 -5.16 6.35
C ILE A 121 -10.29 -4.31 6.46
N LYS A 122 -11.23 -4.70 7.31
CA LYS A 122 -12.49 -3.93 7.50
C LYS A 122 -12.20 -2.52 8.01
N ILE A 123 -11.34 -2.42 9.04
CA ILE A 123 -10.92 -1.13 9.61
C ILE A 123 -10.29 -0.23 8.54
N ILE A 124 -9.37 -0.77 7.73
CA ILE A 124 -8.68 0.01 6.70
C ILE A 124 -9.66 0.48 5.62
N ILE A 125 -10.57 -0.39 5.16
CA ILE A 125 -11.57 -0.03 4.15
C ILE A 125 -12.50 1.07 4.66
N GLU A 126 -12.95 0.99 5.92
CA GLU A 126 -13.78 2.02 6.54
C GLU A 126 -13.04 3.36 6.63
N GLN A 127 -11.77 3.35 7.03
CA GLN A 127 -10.95 4.57 7.06
C GLN A 127 -10.76 5.16 5.66
N ILE A 128 -10.45 4.33 4.66
CA ILE A 128 -10.31 4.76 3.25
C ILE A 128 -11.61 5.44 2.79
N TYR A 129 -12.76 4.82 3.05
CA TYR A 129 -14.07 5.38 2.71
C TYR A 129 -14.31 6.75 3.37
N ASN A 130 -13.99 6.88 4.65
CA ASN A 130 -14.15 8.13 5.38
C ASN A 130 -13.21 9.25 4.92
N ILE A 131 -12.00 8.92 4.49
CA ILE A 131 -10.97 9.88 4.06
C ILE A 131 -11.22 10.37 2.62
N LEU A 132 -11.83 9.55 1.78
CA LEU A 132 -12.18 9.93 0.42
C LEU A 132 -13.26 11.01 0.40
N ARG A 133 -13.06 12.02 -0.45
CA ARG A 133 -14.11 12.98 -0.80
C ARG A 133 -15.23 12.31 -1.60
N LYS A 134 -16.37 12.98 -1.70
CA LYS A 134 -17.43 12.59 -2.64
C LYS A 134 -16.83 12.44 -4.05
N ASN A 135 -17.12 11.33 -4.73
CA ASN A 135 -16.53 10.95 -6.01
C ASN A 135 -15.01 10.69 -5.96
N GLY A 136 -14.43 10.52 -4.77
CA GLY A 136 -13.08 10.05 -4.61
C GLY A 136 -12.93 8.62 -5.10
N GLU A 137 -11.72 8.20 -5.47
CA GLU A 137 -11.44 6.85 -5.97
C GLU A 137 -10.28 6.22 -5.20
N CYS A 138 -10.41 4.94 -4.88
CA CYS A 138 -9.33 4.13 -4.34
C CYS A 138 -8.97 2.99 -5.28
N PHE A 139 -7.67 2.84 -5.55
CA PHE A 139 -7.12 1.66 -6.19
C PHE A 139 -6.40 0.83 -5.14
N LEU A 140 -6.83 -0.40 -4.95
CA LEU A 140 -6.19 -1.33 -4.04
C LEU A 140 -5.98 -2.72 -4.66
N THR A 141 -5.00 -3.46 -4.13
CA THR A 141 -4.77 -4.85 -4.51
C THR A 141 -4.86 -5.77 -3.30
N LEU A 142 -5.47 -6.93 -3.50
CA LEU A 142 -5.61 -7.98 -2.49
C LEU A 142 -4.92 -9.26 -2.96
N GLY A 143 -4.37 -10.01 -2.02
CA GLY A 143 -3.82 -11.33 -2.29
C GLY A 143 -4.92 -12.35 -2.60
N SER A 144 -4.60 -13.36 -3.42
CA SER A 144 -5.52 -14.43 -3.81
C SER A 144 -5.35 -15.67 -2.93
N LYS A 145 -6.45 -16.32 -2.57
CA LYS A 145 -6.42 -17.68 -1.97
C LYS A 145 -5.81 -18.76 -2.89
N ASN A 146 -5.65 -18.43 -4.18
CA ASN A 146 -4.91 -19.29 -5.12
C ASN A 146 -3.39 -19.12 -5.03
N ALA A 147 -2.90 -18.11 -4.29
CA ALA A 147 -1.47 -17.90 -4.07
C ALA A 147 -0.87 -19.03 -3.20
N GLU A 148 0.43 -19.29 -3.41
CA GLU A 148 1.19 -20.29 -2.66
C GLU A 148 1.13 -20.04 -1.14
N THR A 149 1.19 -18.80 -0.72
CA THR A 149 1.06 -18.42 0.70
C THR A 149 -0.19 -18.99 1.36
N PHE A 150 -1.32 -19.07 0.64
CA PHE A 150 -2.54 -19.65 1.18
C PHE A 150 -2.61 -21.18 0.99
N LYS A 151 -2.05 -21.72 -0.08
CA LYS A 151 -2.04 -23.17 -0.35
C LYS A 151 -1.06 -23.94 0.52
N ASN A 152 0.03 -23.29 0.95
CA ASN A 152 1.05 -23.90 1.78
C ASN A 152 0.48 -24.30 3.15
N LYS A 153 0.46 -25.60 3.40
CA LYS A 153 -0.06 -26.19 4.66
C LYS A 153 0.80 -25.86 5.87
N ASN A 154 2.06 -25.48 5.67
CA ASN A 154 2.97 -25.06 6.74
C ASN A 154 2.67 -23.64 7.25
N ASN A 155 1.85 -22.88 6.55
CA ASN A 155 1.42 -21.55 6.97
C ASN A 155 0.17 -21.66 7.85
N PRO A 156 0.27 -21.43 9.18
CA PRO A 156 -0.88 -21.47 10.07
C PRO A 156 -1.97 -20.48 9.65
N ARG A 157 -3.22 -20.83 9.92
CA ARG A 157 -4.37 -19.93 9.70
C ARG A 157 -4.66 -19.12 10.95
N LYS A 158 -4.79 -17.81 10.81
CA LYS A 158 -5.30 -16.94 11.86
C LYS A 158 -6.83 -16.90 11.85
N ASP A 159 -7.40 -16.86 10.65
CA ASP A 159 -8.84 -16.93 10.36
C ASP A 159 -9.08 -17.57 8.98
N ALA A 160 -10.35 -17.63 8.54
CA ALA A 160 -10.74 -18.25 7.26
C ALA A 160 -10.10 -17.60 6.01
N ASN A 161 -9.57 -16.39 6.14
CA ASN A 161 -9.00 -15.62 5.04
C ASN A 161 -7.53 -15.24 5.27
N THR A 162 -6.98 -15.51 6.44
CA THR A 162 -5.65 -15.02 6.85
C THR A 162 -4.68 -16.15 7.12
N ALA A 163 -3.53 -16.14 6.45
CA ALA A 163 -2.41 -17.03 6.72
C ALA A 163 -1.25 -16.28 7.39
N ILE A 164 -0.47 -16.99 8.20
CA ILE A 164 0.78 -16.49 8.78
C ILE A 164 1.92 -17.08 7.95
N ARG A 165 2.73 -16.24 7.32
CA ARG A 165 3.88 -16.70 6.51
C ARG A 165 4.99 -17.24 7.38
N MET A 166 5.37 -18.47 7.11
CA MET A 166 6.48 -19.12 7.80
C MET A 166 7.77 -19.14 6.97
N ASP A 167 7.67 -18.89 5.67
CA ASP A 167 8.81 -18.84 4.74
C ASP A 167 9.78 -17.70 5.07
N GLU A 168 11.07 -17.91 4.78
CA GLU A 168 12.07 -16.86 4.93
C GLU A 168 11.80 -15.68 3.99
N GLY A 169 12.04 -14.47 4.47
CA GLY A 169 11.88 -13.27 3.66
C GLY A 169 11.37 -12.06 4.45
N PRO A 170 11.03 -10.97 3.75
CA PRO A 170 10.59 -9.71 4.36
C PRO A 170 9.32 -9.84 5.21
N GLU A 171 8.48 -10.83 4.92
CA GLU A 171 7.17 -11.07 5.55
C GLU A 171 7.14 -12.23 6.55
N LYS A 172 8.30 -12.79 6.92
CA LYS A 172 8.34 -13.93 7.85
C LYS A 172 7.61 -13.62 9.15
N ARG A 173 6.68 -14.50 9.56
CA ARG A 173 5.75 -14.35 10.70
C ARG A 173 4.80 -13.15 10.57
N GLY A 174 4.64 -12.58 9.36
CA GLY A 174 3.61 -11.60 9.05
C GLY A 174 2.28 -12.27 8.73
N THR A 175 1.18 -11.60 9.06
CA THR A 175 -0.17 -12.00 8.65
C THR A 175 -0.41 -11.57 7.21
N THR A 176 -1.05 -12.43 6.41
CA THR A 176 -1.44 -12.11 5.05
C THR A 176 -2.89 -12.49 4.82
N PHE A 177 -3.74 -11.48 4.63
CA PHE A 177 -5.13 -11.64 4.22
C PHE A 177 -5.21 -12.00 2.74
N LEU A 178 -6.08 -12.95 2.39
CA LEU A 178 -6.28 -13.40 1.02
C LEU A 178 -7.77 -13.58 0.73
N CYS A 179 -8.22 -13.11 -0.42
CA CYS A 179 -9.61 -13.20 -0.83
C CYS A 179 -9.87 -14.34 -1.84
N ARG A 180 -11.14 -14.77 -1.95
CA ARG A 180 -11.52 -15.88 -2.84
C ARG A 180 -11.32 -15.53 -4.33
N TYR A 181 -11.54 -14.27 -4.70
CA TYR A 181 -11.42 -13.78 -6.07
C TYR A 181 -10.09 -13.07 -6.20
N GLY A 182 -9.03 -13.83 -6.55
CA GLY A 182 -7.68 -13.32 -6.57
C GLY A 182 -7.37 -12.41 -7.75
N ASN A 183 -6.37 -11.54 -7.55
CA ASN A 183 -5.85 -10.54 -8.50
C ASN A 183 -6.88 -9.51 -8.98
N ASN A 184 -7.99 -9.34 -8.29
CA ASN A 184 -8.97 -8.30 -8.61
C ASN A 184 -8.50 -6.96 -8.06
N THR A 185 -7.85 -6.24 -8.92
CA THR A 185 -7.69 -4.79 -8.83
C THR A 185 -9.07 -4.15 -8.96
N ARG A 186 -9.54 -3.42 -7.96
CA ARG A 186 -10.78 -2.64 -8.04
C ARG A 186 -10.49 -1.17 -7.83
N ILE A 187 -11.07 -0.34 -8.70
CA ILE A 187 -11.28 1.09 -8.43
C ILE A 187 -12.63 1.14 -7.73
N ILE A 188 -12.65 1.60 -6.51
CA ILE A 188 -13.87 1.82 -5.70
C ILE A 188 -14.10 3.31 -5.63
#